data_6d014480907e8c1990516655a77eba91
#
_entry.id   6d014480907e8c1990516655a77eba91
#
_cell.length_a   1.000
_cell.length_b   1.000
_cell.length_c   1.000
_cell.angle_alpha   90.00
_cell.angle_beta   90.00
_cell.angle_gamma   90.00
#
_symmetry.space_group_name_H-M   'P 1'
#
loop_
_entity.id
_entity.type
_entity.pdbx_description
1 polymer ?
#
loop_
_entity_poly.entity_id
_entity_poly.type
_entity_poly.pdbx_seq_one_letter_code
_entity_poly.pdbx_strand_id
1 'polypeptide(L)'
;MPDYNAVTGPMLYQSFEEYLRMVKTPLVQDLNAQALEKGIKVLSLDWLFGFRNIEAKKAIKTPEDMKGLKLRVPTSQLYTFTIEAMGGNPVAMPYPDTYAALQQGVIDGLEGSILSFYGTKQYENVKEYSLTRHLLGVSAVCISKKCWDSLTDEERTIIQEEFDKGAEDNLTETEKLEDEYAQKLKDNGVTFHEVDAEAFNKAVAPVYDKFPKWTPGIYDKIMENLTQIREDIKNGK
;
A
#
# COMPACT_ATOMS: atom_id res chain seq x y z
N MET A 1 2.05 14.03 -7.99
CA MET A 1 0.58 14.12 -8.26
C MET A 1 -0.15 13.73 -7.00
N PRO A 2 -0.87 14.66 -6.33
CA PRO A 2 -1.58 14.33 -5.07
C PRO A 2 -2.61 13.22 -5.23
N ASP A 3 -3.31 13.17 -6.36
CA ASP A 3 -4.42 12.25 -6.61
C ASP A 3 -4.02 10.76 -6.69
N TYR A 4 -2.75 10.45 -6.94
CA TYR A 4 -2.28 9.06 -6.80
C TYR A 4 -2.41 8.55 -5.36
N ASN A 5 -2.25 9.43 -4.36
CA ASN A 5 -2.50 9.04 -2.96
C ASN A 5 -3.97 8.73 -2.70
N ALA A 6 -4.90 9.35 -3.46
CA ALA A 6 -6.31 8.99 -3.36
C ALA A 6 -6.56 7.58 -3.92
N VAL A 7 -5.95 7.25 -5.07
CA VAL A 7 -6.05 5.91 -5.69
C VAL A 7 -5.46 4.82 -4.79
N THR A 8 -4.45 5.14 -3.97
CA THR A 8 -3.84 4.20 -3.02
C THR A 8 -4.30 4.41 -1.59
N GLY A 9 -5.45 5.05 -1.38
CA GLY A 9 -6.00 5.39 -0.08
C GLY A 9 -6.35 4.19 0.80
N PRO A 10 -6.58 4.42 2.12
CA PRO A 10 -6.82 3.33 3.05
C PRO A 10 -8.15 2.62 2.80
N MET A 11 -8.14 1.31 3.02
CA MET A 11 -9.30 0.41 2.97
C MET A 11 -10.06 0.41 1.62
N LEU A 12 -9.43 0.81 0.51
CA LEU A 12 -10.05 0.80 -0.82
C LEU A 12 -10.19 -0.62 -1.36
N TYR A 13 -9.10 -1.38 -1.36
CA TYR A 13 -9.00 -2.64 -2.08
C TYR A 13 -9.17 -3.86 -1.17
N GLN A 14 -9.88 -4.86 -1.66
CA GLN A 14 -10.06 -6.16 -1.00
C GLN A 14 -9.16 -7.25 -1.61
N SER A 15 -8.71 -7.04 -2.86
CA SER A 15 -7.82 -7.96 -3.58
C SER A 15 -6.81 -7.20 -4.45
N PHE A 16 -5.77 -7.89 -4.89
CA PHE A 16 -4.83 -7.38 -5.88
C PHE A 16 -5.53 -7.11 -7.21
N GLU A 17 -6.46 -7.97 -7.59
CA GLU A 17 -7.23 -7.84 -8.82
C GLU A 17 -8.02 -6.53 -8.89
N GLU A 18 -8.67 -6.10 -7.79
CA GLU A 18 -9.36 -4.81 -7.75
C GLU A 18 -8.42 -3.65 -8.07
N TYR A 19 -7.21 -3.66 -7.51
CA TYR A 19 -6.21 -2.63 -7.76
C TYR A 19 -5.65 -2.69 -9.19
N LEU A 20 -5.30 -3.88 -9.68
CA LEU A 20 -4.77 -4.07 -11.03
C LEU A 20 -5.77 -3.65 -12.12
N ARG A 21 -7.06 -3.82 -11.86
CA ARG A 21 -8.11 -3.29 -12.73
C ARG A 21 -8.26 -1.78 -12.60
N MET A 22 -8.16 -1.22 -11.38
CA MET A 22 -8.24 0.22 -11.14
C MET A 22 -7.16 1.00 -11.89
N VAL A 23 -5.92 0.54 -11.87
CA VAL A 23 -4.82 1.26 -12.55
C VAL A 23 -4.94 1.26 -14.07
N LYS A 24 -5.79 0.41 -14.64
CA LYS A 24 -6.12 0.37 -16.07
C LYS A 24 -7.32 1.24 -16.45
N THR A 25 -8.02 1.83 -15.47
CA THR A 25 -9.18 2.69 -15.74
C THR A 25 -8.79 4.01 -16.43
N PRO A 26 -9.70 4.64 -17.17
CA PRO A 26 -9.48 5.99 -17.72
C PRO A 26 -9.08 7.02 -16.66
N LEU A 27 -9.62 6.91 -15.45
CA LEU A 27 -9.28 7.79 -14.34
C LEU A 27 -7.75 7.80 -14.06
N VAL A 28 -7.14 6.62 -13.95
CA VAL A 28 -5.70 6.51 -13.66
C VAL A 28 -4.86 6.83 -14.89
N GLN A 29 -5.33 6.50 -16.09
CA GLN A 29 -4.66 6.89 -17.34
C GLN A 29 -4.61 8.42 -17.51
N ASP A 30 -5.66 9.14 -17.12
CA ASP A 30 -5.65 10.61 -17.09
C ASP A 30 -4.62 11.16 -16.08
N LEU A 31 -4.44 10.51 -14.93
CA LEU A 31 -3.39 10.87 -13.98
C LEU A 31 -1.99 10.63 -14.56
N ASN A 32 -1.81 9.52 -15.30
CA ASN A 32 -0.55 9.22 -16.00
C ASN A 32 -0.24 10.28 -17.09
N ALA A 33 -1.25 10.72 -17.84
CA ALA A 33 -1.10 11.79 -18.82
C ALA A 33 -0.68 13.11 -18.15
N GLN A 34 -1.33 13.49 -17.06
CA GLN A 34 -0.96 14.69 -16.29
C GLN A 34 0.46 14.57 -15.68
N ALA A 35 0.90 13.39 -15.27
CA ALA A 35 2.27 13.16 -14.80
C ALA A 35 3.28 13.38 -15.94
N LEU A 36 2.96 12.92 -17.14
CA LEU A 36 3.78 13.11 -18.34
C LEU A 36 3.94 14.60 -18.69
N GLU A 37 2.86 15.38 -18.60
CA GLU A 37 2.93 16.86 -18.79
C GLU A 37 3.85 17.53 -17.77
N LYS A 38 3.97 16.96 -16.56
CA LYS A 38 4.88 17.42 -15.50
C LYS A 38 6.29 16.82 -15.59
N GLY A 39 6.60 16.15 -16.68
CA GLY A 39 7.94 15.62 -16.96
C GLY A 39 8.22 14.23 -16.43
N ILE A 40 7.20 13.46 -16.04
CA ILE A 40 7.33 12.09 -15.52
C ILE A 40 6.52 11.14 -16.38
N LYS A 41 7.17 10.20 -17.05
CA LYS A 41 6.51 9.04 -17.68
C LYS A 41 6.33 7.95 -16.64
N VAL A 42 5.11 7.57 -16.35
CA VAL A 42 4.79 6.38 -15.57
C VAL A 42 4.87 5.18 -16.51
N LEU A 43 5.72 4.21 -16.19
CA LEU A 43 5.90 2.98 -16.94
C LEU A 43 4.94 1.90 -16.42
N SER A 44 4.89 1.73 -15.09
CA SER A 44 4.00 0.77 -14.45
C SER A 44 3.56 1.26 -13.07
N LEU A 45 2.35 0.87 -12.66
CA LEU A 45 1.79 1.00 -11.31
C LEU A 45 1.49 -0.38 -10.68
N ASP A 46 1.82 -1.46 -11.39
CA ASP A 46 1.36 -2.82 -11.10
C ASP A 46 2.35 -3.61 -10.22
N TRP A 47 3.39 -2.95 -9.70
CA TRP A 47 4.36 -3.58 -8.80
C TRP A 47 3.84 -3.63 -7.38
N LEU A 48 3.50 -4.83 -6.93
CA LEU A 48 2.88 -5.09 -5.64
C LEU A 48 3.88 -5.68 -4.64
N PHE A 49 3.70 -5.39 -3.36
CA PHE A 49 4.43 -6.05 -2.27
C PHE A 49 3.52 -6.40 -1.08
N GLY A 50 2.25 -6.66 -1.37
CA GLY A 50 1.28 -7.19 -0.43
C GLY A 50 0.46 -6.15 0.32
N PHE A 51 -0.56 -6.60 1.02
CA PHE A 51 -1.34 -5.74 1.91
C PHE A 51 -0.52 -5.36 3.14
N ARG A 52 -0.68 -4.09 3.54
CA ARG A 52 -0.02 -3.56 4.73
C ARG A 52 -0.88 -3.80 5.97
N ASN A 53 -0.23 -4.25 7.01
CA ASN A 53 -0.82 -4.69 8.26
C ASN A 53 -0.12 -4.00 9.45
N ILE A 54 -0.60 -4.20 10.66
CA ILE A 54 0.05 -3.68 11.86
C ILE A 54 0.88 -4.77 12.54
N GLU A 55 2.12 -4.44 12.80
CA GLU A 55 3.12 -5.25 13.47
C GLU A 55 3.49 -4.59 14.80
N ALA A 56 3.20 -5.23 15.93
CA ALA A 56 3.34 -4.56 17.23
C ALA A 56 3.76 -5.50 18.36
N LYS A 57 4.04 -4.93 19.54
CA LYS A 57 4.34 -5.68 20.77
C LYS A 57 3.09 -6.28 21.43
N LYS A 58 1.89 -5.87 21.00
CA LYS A 58 0.62 -6.43 21.45
C LYS A 58 -0.32 -6.67 20.28
N ALA A 59 -1.25 -7.61 20.44
CA ALA A 59 -2.32 -7.85 19.49
C ALA A 59 -3.22 -6.61 19.30
N ILE A 60 -3.60 -6.34 18.07
CA ILE A 60 -4.53 -5.28 17.69
C ILE A 60 -5.70 -5.92 16.95
N LYS A 61 -6.90 -5.81 17.47
CA LYS A 61 -8.12 -6.37 16.90
C LYS A 61 -9.14 -5.29 16.56
N THR A 62 -9.10 -4.16 17.26
CA THR A 62 -10.00 -3.03 17.07
C THR A 62 -9.23 -1.71 17.10
N PRO A 63 -9.80 -0.59 16.63
CA PRO A 63 -9.20 0.74 16.77
C PRO A 63 -8.86 1.14 18.22
N GLU A 64 -9.61 0.65 19.19
CA GLU A 64 -9.33 0.90 20.63
C GLU A 64 -7.98 0.34 21.07
N ASP A 65 -7.57 -0.81 20.49
CA ASP A 65 -6.29 -1.43 20.79
C ASP A 65 -5.10 -0.60 20.28
N MET A 66 -5.33 0.31 19.33
CA MET A 66 -4.31 1.21 18.79
C MET A 66 -3.95 2.35 19.73
N LYS A 67 -4.83 2.69 20.71
CA LYS A 67 -4.64 3.83 21.60
C LYS A 67 -3.33 3.76 22.36
N GLY A 68 -2.58 4.87 22.28
CA GLY A 68 -1.31 5.02 22.99
C GLY A 68 -0.10 4.35 22.29
N LEU A 69 -0.31 3.52 21.28
CA LEU A 69 0.80 2.87 20.55
C LEU A 69 1.51 3.87 19.63
N LYS A 70 2.82 3.91 19.74
CA LYS A 70 3.70 4.62 18.82
C LYS A 70 4.04 3.70 17.64
N LEU A 71 3.45 3.96 16.50
CA LEU A 71 3.62 3.14 15.31
C LEU A 71 4.43 3.89 14.27
N ARG A 72 5.52 3.28 13.82
CA ARG A 72 6.32 3.84 12.74
C ARG A 72 5.50 3.88 11.45
N VAL A 73 5.60 5.00 10.75
CA VAL A 73 5.07 5.17 9.40
C VAL A 73 6.14 5.75 8.47
N PRO A 74 6.05 5.57 7.14
CA PRO A 74 6.84 6.33 6.18
C PRO A 74 6.61 7.84 6.34
N THR A 75 7.53 8.65 5.81
CA THR A 75 7.42 10.12 5.80
C THR A 75 6.40 10.60 4.76
N SER A 76 5.14 10.18 4.93
CA SER A 76 4.02 10.48 4.03
C SER A 76 2.77 10.78 4.83
N GLN A 77 2.07 11.85 4.47
CA GLN A 77 0.83 12.27 5.15
C GLN A 77 -0.27 11.21 5.06
N LEU A 78 -0.34 10.45 3.97
CA LEU A 78 -1.34 9.38 3.83
C LEU A 78 -1.23 8.36 4.98
N TYR A 79 -0.02 7.87 5.22
CA TYR A 79 0.22 6.90 6.28
C TYR A 79 0.02 7.50 7.67
N THR A 80 0.49 8.75 7.89
CA THR A 80 0.28 9.47 9.15
C THR A 80 -1.21 9.59 9.47
N PHE A 81 -2.01 10.13 8.54
CA PHE A 81 -3.45 10.31 8.76
C PHE A 81 -4.21 8.99 8.87
N THR A 82 -3.76 7.94 8.17
CA THR A 82 -4.35 6.61 8.29
C THR A 82 -4.16 6.05 9.69
N ILE A 83 -2.93 6.04 10.22
CA ILE A 83 -2.65 5.51 11.56
C ILE A 83 -3.30 6.36 12.66
N GLU A 84 -3.35 7.69 12.50
CA GLU A 84 -4.11 8.57 13.41
C GLU A 84 -5.60 8.23 13.43
N ALA A 85 -6.20 8.06 12.25
CA ALA A 85 -7.61 7.71 12.13
C ALA A 85 -7.91 6.31 12.71
N MET A 86 -7.00 5.36 12.58
CA MET A 86 -7.08 4.05 13.22
C MET A 86 -6.89 4.11 14.74
N GLY A 87 -6.53 5.25 15.33
CA GLY A 87 -6.39 5.46 16.78
C GLY A 87 -4.97 5.36 17.32
N GLY A 88 -3.95 5.15 16.47
CA GLY A 88 -2.55 5.07 16.86
C GLY A 88 -1.84 6.43 16.87
N ASN A 89 -0.62 6.46 17.40
CA ASN A 89 0.27 7.61 17.36
C ASN A 89 1.36 7.38 16.30
N PRO A 90 1.25 7.95 15.10
CA PRO A 90 2.24 7.73 14.05
C PRO A 90 3.56 8.43 14.37
N VAL A 91 4.66 7.72 14.12
CA VAL A 91 6.04 8.23 14.22
C VAL A 91 6.68 8.11 12.85
N ALA A 92 6.76 9.22 12.13
CA ALA A 92 7.34 9.24 10.79
C ALA A 92 8.87 9.11 10.86
N MET A 93 9.43 8.05 10.25
CA MET A 93 10.89 7.86 10.17
C MET A 93 11.28 7.02 8.94
N PRO A 94 12.52 7.13 8.45
CA PRO A 94 13.06 6.26 7.41
C PRO A 94 13.00 4.78 7.81
N TYR A 95 12.78 3.89 6.84
CA TYR A 95 12.63 2.46 7.13
C TYR A 95 13.89 1.81 7.76
N PRO A 96 15.13 2.16 7.36
CA PRO A 96 16.35 1.60 7.96
C PRO A 96 16.46 1.83 9.46
N ASP A 97 15.84 2.88 9.99
CA ASP A 97 15.94 3.24 11.42
C ASP A 97 14.97 2.42 12.30
N THR A 98 14.02 1.73 11.66
CA THR A 98 12.89 1.07 12.34
C THR A 98 13.33 -0.05 13.28
N TYR A 99 14.26 -0.91 12.85
CA TYR A 99 14.74 -2.04 13.66
C TYR A 99 15.34 -1.57 14.98
N ALA A 100 16.23 -0.59 14.94
CA ALA A 100 16.85 -0.01 16.14
C ALA A 100 15.83 0.72 17.02
N ALA A 101 14.87 1.43 16.41
CA ALA A 101 13.82 2.12 17.15
C ALA A 101 12.89 1.16 17.91
N LEU A 102 12.55 0.00 17.32
CA LEU A 102 11.82 -1.08 17.98
C LEU A 102 12.60 -1.69 19.15
N GLN A 103 13.88 -1.99 18.92
CA GLN A 103 14.75 -2.58 19.92
C GLN A 103 14.92 -1.65 21.13
N GLN A 104 15.04 -0.35 20.89
CA GLN A 104 15.20 0.68 21.94
C GLN A 104 13.89 1.10 22.59
N GLY A 105 12.74 0.63 22.10
CA GLY A 105 11.43 1.01 22.60
C GLY A 105 10.99 2.45 22.27
N VAL A 106 11.62 3.07 21.27
CA VAL A 106 11.22 4.39 20.75
C VAL A 106 9.84 4.30 20.09
N ILE A 107 9.56 3.18 19.43
CA ILE A 107 8.27 2.81 18.85
C ILE A 107 7.80 1.46 19.42
N ASP A 108 6.49 1.22 19.38
CA ASP A 108 5.84 0.01 19.87
C ASP A 108 5.53 -0.98 18.74
N GLY A 109 5.63 -0.52 17.50
CA GLY A 109 5.34 -1.28 16.31
C GLY A 109 5.53 -0.45 15.04
N LEU A 110 5.11 -1.02 13.94
CA LEU A 110 5.14 -0.39 12.62
C LEU A 110 3.95 -0.87 11.79
N GLU A 111 3.77 -0.29 10.62
CA GLU A 111 2.89 -0.80 9.60
C GLU A 111 3.73 -1.25 8.38
N GLY A 112 3.33 -2.35 7.76
CA GLY A 112 4.07 -2.91 6.65
C GLY A 112 3.43 -4.17 6.06
N SER A 113 4.02 -4.67 4.98
CA SER A 113 3.62 -5.93 4.40
C SER A 113 4.39 -7.10 5.01
N ILE A 114 3.85 -8.29 4.89
CA ILE A 114 4.50 -9.51 5.37
C ILE A 114 5.89 -9.72 4.76
N LEU A 115 6.06 -9.32 3.48
CA LEU A 115 7.32 -9.42 2.76
C LEU A 115 8.41 -8.54 3.42
N SER A 116 8.06 -7.30 3.74
CA SER A 116 8.97 -6.38 4.41
C SER A 116 9.25 -6.79 5.85
N PHE A 117 8.23 -7.25 6.57
CA PHE A 117 8.34 -7.68 7.96
C PHE A 117 9.30 -8.86 8.13
N TYR A 118 9.15 -9.89 7.28
CA TYR A 118 10.05 -11.03 7.27
C TYR A 118 11.45 -10.66 6.74
N GLY A 119 11.50 -10.02 5.57
CA GLY A 119 12.77 -9.74 4.87
C GLY A 119 13.73 -8.84 5.65
N THR A 120 13.20 -7.96 6.51
CA THR A 120 14.01 -7.06 7.35
C THR A 120 14.08 -7.48 8.82
N LYS A 121 13.60 -8.68 9.14
CA LYS A 121 13.67 -9.32 10.46
C LYS A 121 13.01 -8.51 11.60
N GLN A 122 12.03 -7.68 11.29
CA GLN A 122 11.31 -6.89 12.31
C GLN A 122 10.64 -7.80 13.35
N TYR A 123 10.28 -9.02 12.94
CA TYR A 123 9.70 -10.05 13.80
C TYR A 123 10.62 -10.48 14.98
N GLU A 124 11.89 -10.13 14.96
CA GLU A 124 12.77 -10.36 16.13
C GLU A 124 12.39 -9.45 17.31
N ASN A 125 11.83 -8.27 17.04
CA ASN A 125 11.48 -7.25 18.02
C ASN A 125 9.99 -7.23 18.39
N VAL A 126 9.10 -7.62 17.46
CA VAL A 126 7.64 -7.64 17.66
C VAL A 126 7.07 -8.96 17.14
N LYS A 127 6.05 -9.50 17.83
CA LYS A 127 5.54 -10.84 17.55
C LYS A 127 4.05 -10.89 17.23
N GLU A 128 3.36 -9.78 17.30
CA GLU A 128 1.93 -9.72 17.03
C GLU A 128 1.71 -9.07 15.66
N TYR A 129 1.13 -9.81 14.73
CA TYR A 129 0.83 -9.40 13.36
C TYR A 129 -0.69 -9.33 13.18
N SER A 130 -1.24 -8.13 13.09
CA SER A 130 -2.68 -7.89 13.00
C SER A 130 -3.09 -7.59 11.57
N LEU A 131 -3.94 -8.43 10.98
CA LEU A 131 -4.33 -8.44 9.57
C LEU A 131 -5.30 -7.29 9.23
N THR A 132 -4.87 -6.06 9.47
CA THR A 132 -5.69 -4.86 9.23
C THR A 132 -5.90 -4.58 7.75
N ARG A 133 -5.00 -5.00 6.87
CA ARG A 133 -5.06 -4.78 5.41
C ARG A 133 -5.44 -3.35 5.03
N HIS A 134 -4.97 -2.39 5.83
CA HIS A 134 -5.42 -1.00 5.80
C HIS A 134 -4.93 -0.22 4.58
N LEU A 135 -3.87 -0.68 3.92
CA LEU A 135 -3.35 -0.12 2.66
C LEU A 135 -2.84 -1.27 1.78
N LEU A 136 -2.82 -1.06 0.48
CA LEU A 136 -2.11 -1.93 -0.43
C LEU A 136 -0.69 -1.38 -0.64
N GLY A 137 0.30 -2.25 -0.52
CA GLY A 137 1.70 -1.93 -0.81
C GLY A 137 1.95 -1.96 -2.31
N VAL A 138 2.20 -0.80 -2.89
CA VAL A 138 2.44 -0.64 -4.33
C VAL A 138 3.66 0.23 -4.60
N SER A 139 4.32 0.00 -5.72
CA SER A 139 5.39 0.82 -6.25
C SER A 139 5.08 1.30 -7.66
N ALA A 140 5.33 2.57 -7.92
CA ALA A 140 5.29 3.13 -9.26
C ALA A 140 6.69 3.06 -9.88
N VAL A 141 6.77 2.55 -11.10
CA VAL A 141 8.00 2.62 -11.91
C VAL A 141 7.87 3.81 -12.86
N CYS A 142 8.80 4.73 -12.75
CA CYS A 142 8.76 5.98 -13.49
C CYS A 142 10.12 6.30 -14.13
N ILE A 143 10.08 6.98 -15.27
CA ILE A 143 11.24 7.53 -15.95
C ILE A 143 11.03 9.03 -16.22
N SER A 144 12.08 9.83 -16.25
CA SER A 144 11.92 11.24 -16.64
C SER A 144 11.45 11.34 -18.10
N LYS A 145 10.52 12.27 -18.37
CA LYS A 145 10.07 12.53 -19.75
C LYS A 145 11.25 12.83 -20.68
N LYS A 146 12.25 13.56 -20.20
CA LYS A 146 13.46 13.88 -20.97
C LYS A 146 14.19 12.61 -21.43
N CYS A 147 14.37 11.64 -20.54
CA CYS A 147 15.00 10.36 -20.88
C CYS A 147 14.10 9.57 -21.83
N TRP A 148 12.80 9.49 -21.53
CA TRP A 148 11.83 8.79 -22.38
C TRP A 148 11.80 9.33 -23.82
N ASP A 149 11.80 10.66 -23.98
CA ASP A 149 11.77 11.31 -25.28
C ASP A 149 13.09 11.12 -26.09
N SER A 150 14.20 10.82 -25.40
CA SER A 150 15.48 10.55 -26.06
C SER A 150 15.62 9.13 -26.61
N LEU A 151 14.72 8.23 -26.25
CA LEU A 151 14.68 6.85 -26.71
C LEU A 151 14.03 6.75 -28.09
N THR A 152 14.46 5.79 -28.88
CA THR A 152 13.75 5.38 -30.11
C THR A 152 12.43 4.70 -29.78
N ASP A 153 11.55 4.54 -30.75
CA ASP A 153 10.27 3.84 -30.55
C ASP A 153 10.49 2.36 -30.22
N GLU A 154 11.52 1.73 -30.79
CA GLU A 154 11.90 0.36 -30.47
C GLU A 154 12.36 0.22 -29.02
N GLU A 155 13.23 1.12 -28.53
CA GLU A 155 13.68 1.12 -27.14
C GLU A 155 12.52 1.37 -26.15
N ARG A 156 11.59 2.26 -26.48
CA ARG A 156 10.38 2.50 -25.67
C ARG A 156 9.50 1.27 -25.59
N THR A 157 9.34 0.56 -26.71
CA THR A 157 8.56 -0.68 -26.77
C THR A 157 9.19 -1.74 -25.89
N ILE A 158 10.49 -2.00 -26.04
CA ILE A 158 11.22 -2.98 -25.23
C ILE A 158 11.11 -2.65 -23.73
N ILE A 159 11.35 -1.40 -23.36
CA ILE A 159 11.26 -0.98 -21.95
C ILE A 159 9.85 -1.21 -21.39
N GLN A 160 8.80 -0.85 -22.14
CA GLN A 160 7.42 -1.04 -21.66
C GLN A 160 7.09 -2.53 -21.53
N GLU A 161 7.40 -3.36 -22.52
CA GLU A 161 7.15 -4.80 -22.50
C GLU A 161 7.89 -5.51 -21.35
N GLU A 162 9.14 -5.13 -21.07
CA GLU A 162 9.90 -5.73 -19.97
C GLU A 162 9.35 -5.30 -18.58
N PHE A 163 8.86 -4.06 -18.42
CA PHE A 163 8.21 -3.67 -17.18
C PHE A 163 6.83 -4.30 -17.00
N ASP A 164 6.05 -4.46 -18.07
CA ASP A 164 4.75 -5.14 -18.03
C ASP A 164 4.94 -6.60 -17.62
N LYS A 165 5.89 -7.31 -18.26
CA LYS A 165 6.25 -8.68 -17.90
C LYS A 165 6.79 -8.78 -16.47
N GLY A 166 7.68 -7.86 -16.08
CA GLY A 166 8.21 -7.83 -14.71
C GLY A 166 7.12 -7.62 -13.64
N ALA A 167 6.06 -6.87 -13.96
CA ALA A 167 4.92 -6.70 -13.06
C ALA A 167 4.10 -8.00 -12.90
N GLU A 168 3.92 -8.78 -13.98
CA GLU A 168 3.28 -10.10 -13.94
C GLU A 168 4.09 -11.10 -13.09
N ASP A 169 5.41 -11.14 -13.30
CA ASP A 169 6.33 -11.97 -12.52
C ASP A 169 6.31 -11.53 -11.02
N ASN A 170 6.31 -10.23 -10.76
CA ASN A 170 6.21 -9.67 -9.41
C ASN A 170 4.91 -10.08 -8.70
N LEU A 171 3.76 -10.01 -9.38
CA LEU A 171 2.48 -10.44 -8.80
C LEU A 171 2.54 -11.91 -8.37
N THR A 172 2.97 -12.78 -9.27
CA THR A 172 3.09 -14.23 -9.02
C THR A 172 4.01 -14.54 -7.84
N GLU A 173 5.16 -13.87 -7.79
CA GLU A 173 6.13 -14.07 -6.71
C GLU A 173 5.63 -13.46 -5.38
N THR A 174 4.91 -12.32 -5.42
CA THR A 174 4.33 -11.70 -4.24
C THR A 174 3.31 -12.63 -3.57
N GLU A 175 2.38 -13.20 -4.33
CA GLU A 175 1.38 -14.13 -3.81
C GLU A 175 2.02 -15.36 -3.18
N LYS A 176 2.99 -15.97 -3.86
CA LYS A 176 3.74 -17.11 -3.33
C LYS A 176 4.51 -16.78 -2.06
N LEU A 177 5.20 -15.64 -2.02
CA LEU A 177 5.98 -15.21 -0.87
C LEU A 177 5.12 -14.80 0.33
N GLU A 178 3.91 -14.28 0.14
CA GLU A 178 2.99 -14.01 1.25
C GLU A 178 2.70 -15.27 2.06
N ASP A 179 2.38 -16.39 1.39
CA ASP A 179 2.12 -17.69 2.05
C ASP A 179 3.38 -18.27 2.71
N GLU A 180 4.50 -18.26 1.98
CA GLU A 180 5.78 -18.78 2.47
C GLU A 180 6.26 -18.02 3.71
N TYR A 181 6.20 -16.68 3.68
CA TYR A 181 6.65 -15.85 4.79
C TYR A 181 5.67 -15.85 5.96
N ALA A 182 4.37 -16.02 5.72
CA ALA A 182 3.40 -16.28 6.79
C ALA A 182 3.76 -17.52 7.59
N GLN A 183 4.13 -18.62 6.91
CA GLN A 183 4.54 -19.85 7.60
C GLN A 183 5.86 -19.66 8.35
N LYS A 184 6.87 -19.06 7.71
CA LYS A 184 8.16 -18.78 8.36
C LYS A 184 8.02 -17.86 9.58
N LEU A 185 7.14 -16.88 9.54
CA LEU A 185 6.86 -15.99 10.67
C LEU A 185 6.22 -16.76 11.83
N LYS A 186 5.26 -17.66 11.56
CA LYS A 186 4.66 -18.54 12.57
C LYS A 186 5.71 -19.43 13.21
N ASP A 187 6.59 -20.03 12.42
CA ASP A 187 7.71 -20.87 12.90
C ASP A 187 8.69 -20.07 13.77
N ASN A 188 8.78 -18.77 13.58
CA ASN A 188 9.56 -17.84 14.41
C ASN A 188 8.76 -17.22 15.58
N GLY A 189 7.58 -17.77 15.88
CA GLY A 189 6.76 -17.39 17.03
C GLY A 189 5.94 -16.10 16.85
N VAL A 190 5.68 -15.70 15.61
CA VAL A 190 4.75 -14.59 15.31
C VAL A 190 3.32 -15.11 15.35
N THR A 191 2.46 -14.39 16.06
CA THR A 191 1.02 -14.68 16.16
C THR A 191 0.26 -13.76 15.20
N PHE A 192 -0.58 -14.34 14.38
CA PHE A 192 -1.45 -13.62 13.45
C PHE A 192 -2.83 -13.41 14.07
N HIS A 193 -3.38 -12.21 13.93
CA HIS A 193 -4.68 -11.82 14.48
C HIS A 193 -5.60 -11.29 13.41
N GLU A 194 -6.81 -11.85 13.36
CA GLU A 194 -7.92 -11.24 12.65
C GLU A 194 -8.40 -10.00 13.40
N VAL A 195 -8.92 -9.02 12.65
CA VAL A 195 -9.35 -7.73 13.16
C VAL A 195 -10.81 -7.45 12.83
N ASP A 196 -11.43 -6.51 13.54
CA ASP A 196 -12.73 -5.94 13.18
C ASP A 196 -12.54 -4.99 11.99
N ALA A 197 -12.62 -5.56 10.78
CA ALA A 197 -12.42 -4.81 9.54
C ALA A 197 -13.46 -3.68 9.35
N GLU A 198 -14.71 -3.88 9.82
CA GLU A 198 -15.75 -2.86 9.73
C GLU A 198 -15.43 -1.66 10.62
N ALA A 199 -14.98 -1.91 11.86
CA ALA A 199 -14.56 -0.85 12.77
C ALA A 199 -13.38 -0.04 12.21
N PHE A 200 -12.38 -0.69 11.61
CA PHE A 200 -11.26 0.00 10.96
C PHE A 200 -11.69 0.78 9.71
N ASN A 201 -12.53 0.21 8.86
CA ASN A 201 -13.11 0.93 7.70
C ASN A 201 -13.81 2.22 8.13
N LYS A 202 -14.65 2.14 9.16
CA LYS A 202 -15.34 3.30 9.71
C LYS A 202 -14.38 4.34 10.29
N ALA A 203 -13.33 3.88 10.97
CA ALA A 203 -12.33 4.77 11.57
C ALA A 203 -11.55 5.56 10.52
N VAL A 204 -11.19 4.96 9.38
CA VAL A 204 -10.36 5.62 8.35
C VAL A 204 -11.16 6.47 7.36
N ALA A 205 -12.48 6.35 7.31
CA ALA A 205 -13.31 7.10 6.36
C ALA A 205 -13.01 8.62 6.34
N PRO A 206 -12.80 9.31 7.49
CA PRO A 206 -12.47 10.74 7.48
C PRO A 206 -11.10 11.09 6.91
N VAL A 207 -10.23 10.12 6.61
CA VAL A 207 -8.91 10.36 6.00
C VAL A 207 -9.05 11.02 4.64
N TYR A 208 -10.09 10.65 3.89
CA TYR A 208 -10.33 11.16 2.54
C TYR A 208 -10.65 12.65 2.50
N ASP A 209 -11.11 13.23 3.60
CA ASP A 209 -11.40 14.67 3.75
C ASP A 209 -10.16 15.50 4.15
N LYS A 210 -9.06 14.84 4.52
CA LYS A 210 -7.85 15.52 5.03
C LYS A 210 -6.91 16.04 3.95
N PHE A 211 -7.20 15.86 2.66
CA PHE A 211 -6.29 16.19 1.57
C PHE A 211 -6.83 17.31 0.66
N PRO A 212 -6.63 18.59 1.03
CA PRO A 212 -7.17 19.73 0.26
C PRO A 212 -6.53 19.90 -1.14
N LYS A 213 -5.44 19.18 -1.42
CA LYS A 213 -4.76 19.19 -2.73
C LYS A 213 -5.27 18.11 -3.68
N TRP A 214 -6.15 17.23 -3.24
CA TRP A 214 -6.82 16.29 -4.12
C TRP A 214 -7.86 17.00 -4.97
N THR A 215 -8.02 16.52 -6.18
CA THR A 215 -9.07 17.04 -7.07
C THR A 215 -10.44 16.80 -6.42
N PRO A 216 -11.29 17.86 -6.29
CA PRO A 216 -12.64 17.69 -5.74
C PRO A 216 -13.41 16.55 -6.44
N GLY A 217 -14.02 15.65 -5.66
CA GLY A 217 -14.76 14.50 -6.17
C GLY A 217 -13.90 13.34 -6.67
N ILE A 218 -12.59 13.37 -6.49
CA ILE A 218 -11.71 12.25 -6.91
C ILE A 218 -12.07 10.95 -6.18
N TYR A 219 -12.40 11.03 -4.89
CA TYR A 219 -12.80 9.87 -4.10
C TYR A 219 -14.09 9.23 -4.65
N ASP A 220 -15.10 10.04 -4.98
CA ASP A 220 -16.36 9.53 -5.54
C ASP A 220 -16.11 8.79 -6.86
N LYS A 221 -15.27 9.35 -7.74
CA LYS A 221 -14.87 8.70 -9.00
C LYS A 221 -14.13 7.38 -8.78
N ILE A 222 -13.26 7.32 -7.76
CA ILE A 222 -12.58 6.07 -7.40
C ILE A 222 -13.61 5.03 -6.94
N MET A 223 -14.57 5.42 -6.10
CA MET A 223 -15.59 4.51 -5.60
C MET A 223 -16.56 4.04 -6.69
N GLU A 224 -16.91 4.89 -7.65
CA GLU A 224 -17.69 4.51 -8.85
C GLU A 224 -16.94 3.45 -9.67
N ASN A 225 -15.66 3.66 -9.97
CA ASN A 225 -14.83 2.69 -10.68
C ASN A 225 -14.70 1.37 -9.90
N LEU A 226 -14.47 1.43 -8.59
CA LEU A 226 -14.37 0.23 -7.74
C LEU A 226 -15.67 -0.55 -7.70
N THR A 227 -16.81 0.12 -7.64
CA THR A 227 -18.13 -0.53 -7.67
C THR A 227 -18.30 -1.32 -8.96
N GLN A 228 -17.96 -0.71 -10.12
CA GLN A 228 -18.03 -1.39 -11.40
C GLN A 228 -17.04 -2.56 -11.49
N ILE A 229 -15.80 -2.38 -11.03
CA ILE A 229 -14.78 -3.43 -11.00
C ILE A 229 -15.26 -4.63 -10.17
N ARG A 230 -15.84 -4.41 -9.00
CA ARG A 230 -16.37 -5.46 -8.13
C ARG A 230 -17.55 -6.21 -8.77
N GLU A 231 -18.41 -5.50 -9.46
CA GLU A 231 -19.50 -6.13 -10.23
C GLU A 231 -18.95 -6.98 -11.37
N ASP A 232 -17.96 -6.49 -12.11
CA ASP A 232 -17.34 -7.22 -13.21
C ASP A 232 -16.61 -8.49 -12.73
N ILE A 233 -15.85 -8.41 -11.64
CA ILE A 233 -15.21 -9.57 -11.01
C ILE A 233 -16.26 -10.60 -10.57
N LYS A 234 -17.33 -10.16 -9.91
CA LYS A 234 -18.42 -11.05 -9.46
C LYS A 234 -19.11 -11.76 -10.63
N ASN A 235 -19.17 -11.13 -11.78
CA ASN A 235 -19.81 -11.66 -13.00
C ASN A 235 -18.83 -12.43 -13.91
N GLY A 236 -17.58 -12.62 -13.50
CA GLY A 236 -16.54 -13.33 -14.25
C GLY A 236 -16.12 -12.64 -15.55
N LYS A 237 -16.20 -11.31 -15.59
CA LYS A 237 -15.82 -10.47 -16.73
C LYS A 237 -14.38 -9.97 -16.59
#